data_89f4bfd70fd39eaa7dae4278591555e1
#
_entry.id   89f4bfd70fd39eaa7dae4278591555e1
#
_cell.length_a   1.000
_cell.length_b   1.000
_cell.length_c   1.000
_cell.angle_alpha   90.00
_cell.angle_beta   90.00
_cell.angle_gamma   90.00
#
_symmetry.space_group_name_H-M   'P 1'
#
loop_
_entity.id
_entity.type
_entity.pdbx_description
1 polymer ?
#
loop_
_entity_poly.entity_id
_entity_poly.type
_entity_poly.pdbx_seq_one_letter_code
_entity_poly.pdbx_strand_id
1 'polypeptide(L)'
;MPTIESQRRGAAGAIGLESAMRVLILGGTTEARRLAERLAARRDLDVTLSLAGRTSNPVPHPVPVRIGGFGGPEGLADHLKSERIDRLIDATHPYAAQMSENAAQAARLAGVPLLALRRPAWQPVAGDRWSAAADTRDAARALGVAPRRVFLALGRNEIAAFTAAPQHHYLVRSVDPVEPPLAVPSATYIRARGPFRAEDDRALLAAHAIDVMVSKNSGGEAAYGKIAAARTLGIAVILLRRPALPEVPAVATVDDAAAWLAHVDVSAARGV
;
A
#
# COMPACT_ATOMS: atom_id res chain seq x y z
N MET A 1 -0.11 24.59 -75.88
CA MET A 1 -0.90 23.70 -75.04
C MET A 1 -0.13 23.45 -73.77
N PRO A 2 -0.33 24.15 -72.66
CA PRO A 2 0.29 23.80 -71.37
C PRO A 2 -0.67 22.92 -70.57
N THR A 3 -0.14 21.83 -70.04
CA THR A 3 -0.76 20.81 -69.26
C THR A 3 -1.03 21.33 -67.88
N ILE A 4 -2.26 21.16 -67.38
CA ILE A 4 -2.75 21.51 -66.05
C ILE A 4 -2.36 20.38 -65.11
N GLU A 5 -1.38 20.61 -64.22
CA GLU A 5 -1.11 19.74 -63.11
C GLU A 5 -0.58 20.55 -61.93
N SER A 6 -1.47 21.16 -61.22
CA SER A 6 -1.18 21.67 -59.87
C SER A 6 -2.49 21.87 -59.09
N GLN A 7 -2.49 21.45 -57.87
CA GLN A 7 -3.46 21.64 -56.78
C GLN A 7 -4.21 20.37 -56.35
N ARG A 8 -3.53 19.55 -55.56
CA ARG A 8 -4.11 18.90 -54.40
C ARG A 8 -3.01 18.61 -53.37
N ARG A 9 -2.51 19.65 -52.71
CA ARG A 9 -1.94 19.46 -51.39
C ARG A 9 -3.04 19.75 -50.37
N GLY A 10 -3.81 18.68 -50.07
CA GLY A 10 -4.72 18.67 -48.97
C GLY A 10 -3.91 18.74 -47.68
N ALA A 11 -4.20 19.74 -46.87
CA ALA A 11 -3.71 19.86 -45.50
C ALA A 11 -4.16 18.63 -44.70
N ALA A 12 -3.27 17.68 -44.53
CA ALA A 12 -3.37 16.71 -43.44
C ALA A 12 -3.11 17.50 -42.18
N GLY A 13 -4.19 17.90 -41.51
CA GLY A 13 -4.12 18.47 -40.16
C GLY A 13 -3.34 17.50 -39.27
N ALA A 14 -2.19 17.92 -38.77
CA ALA A 14 -1.52 17.28 -37.69
C ALA A 14 -2.48 17.32 -36.49
N ILE A 15 -3.22 16.25 -36.26
CA ILE A 15 -3.87 16.00 -35.00
C ILE A 15 -2.69 15.87 -34.02
N GLY A 16 -2.47 16.92 -33.20
CA GLY A 16 -1.48 16.89 -32.14
C GLY A 16 -1.77 15.66 -31.30
N LEU A 17 -0.85 14.71 -31.31
CA LEU A 17 -0.80 13.65 -30.33
C LEU A 17 -0.57 14.35 -28.98
N GLU A 18 -1.66 14.63 -28.24
CA GLU A 18 -1.53 15.03 -26.83
C GLU A 18 -0.69 13.95 -26.18
N SER A 19 0.44 14.37 -25.59
CA SER A 19 1.32 13.43 -24.89
C SER A 19 0.54 12.81 -23.74
N ALA A 20 0.56 11.48 -23.64
CA ALA A 20 -0.12 10.77 -22.57
C ALA A 20 0.25 11.36 -21.20
N MET A 21 -0.74 11.56 -20.33
CA MET A 21 -0.53 12.06 -18.96
C MET A 21 0.33 11.08 -18.17
N ARG A 22 1.43 11.54 -17.59
CA ARG A 22 2.36 10.72 -16.81
C ARG A 22 1.93 10.61 -15.36
N VAL A 23 1.66 9.39 -14.92
CA VAL A 23 1.15 9.08 -13.58
C VAL A 23 2.15 8.20 -12.83
N LEU A 24 2.62 8.68 -11.68
CA LEU A 24 3.41 7.87 -10.76
C LEU A 24 2.52 7.37 -9.62
N ILE A 25 2.43 6.05 -9.43
CA ILE A 25 1.74 5.41 -8.31
C ILE A 25 2.79 4.91 -7.31
N LEU A 26 2.78 5.44 -6.09
CA LEU A 26 3.55 4.88 -4.98
C LEU A 26 2.77 3.69 -4.42
N GLY A 27 3.34 2.49 -4.53
CA GLY A 27 2.60 1.25 -4.35
C GLY A 27 3.08 0.39 -3.18
N GLY A 28 2.78 -0.90 -3.31
CA GLY A 28 3.04 -1.93 -2.29
C GLY A 28 1.79 -2.46 -1.59
N THR A 29 0.61 -2.09 -2.08
CA THR A 29 -0.70 -2.57 -1.59
C THR A 29 -1.48 -3.27 -2.69
N THR A 30 -2.53 -4.00 -2.32
CA THR A 30 -3.48 -4.59 -3.27
C THR A 30 -4.22 -3.52 -4.05
N GLU A 31 -4.53 -2.39 -3.41
CA GLU A 31 -5.22 -1.25 -4.03
C GLU A 31 -4.34 -0.59 -5.09
N ALA A 32 -3.05 -0.39 -4.81
CA ALA A 32 -2.09 0.12 -5.79
C ALA A 32 -2.00 -0.79 -7.03
N ARG A 33 -1.97 -2.12 -6.82
CA ARG A 33 -1.95 -3.09 -7.90
C ARG A 33 -3.23 -3.05 -8.72
N ARG A 34 -4.40 -3.06 -8.07
CA ARG A 34 -5.71 -2.97 -8.75
C ARG A 34 -5.85 -1.67 -9.53
N LEU A 35 -5.35 -0.56 -8.99
CA LEU A 35 -5.33 0.71 -9.69
C LEU A 35 -4.44 0.64 -10.95
N ALA A 36 -3.23 0.12 -10.83
CA ALA A 36 -2.34 -0.08 -11.97
C ALA A 36 -2.96 -1.00 -13.05
N GLU A 37 -3.62 -2.11 -12.64
CA GLU A 37 -4.36 -3.01 -13.52
C GLU A 37 -5.49 -2.27 -14.26
N ARG A 38 -6.25 -1.45 -13.55
CA ARG A 38 -7.35 -0.66 -14.15
C ARG A 38 -6.86 0.39 -15.14
N LEU A 39 -5.73 1.02 -14.86
CA LEU A 39 -5.18 2.09 -15.70
C LEU A 39 -4.36 1.57 -16.88
N ALA A 40 -3.89 0.32 -16.85
CA ALA A 40 -3.03 -0.24 -17.89
C ALA A 40 -3.64 -0.23 -19.31
N ALA A 41 -4.97 -0.25 -19.43
CA ALA A 41 -5.67 -0.20 -20.71
C ALA A 41 -5.90 1.23 -21.23
N ARG A 42 -5.62 2.27 -20.41
CA ARG A 42 -5.81 3.69 -20.74
C ARG A 42 -4.66 4.17 -21.60
N ARG A 43 -4.92 4.43 -22.89
CA ARG A 43 -3.90 4.91 -23.86
C ARG A 43 -3.54 6.38 -23.68
N ASP A 44 -4.35 7.13 -23.00
CA ASP A 44 -4.16 8.54 -22.64
C ASP A 44 -3.30 8.72 -21.38
N LEU A 45 -2.88 7.61 -20.73
CA LEU A 45 -2.04 7.60 -19.53
C LEU A 45 -0.73 6.82 -19.76
N ASP A 46 0.36 7.38 -19.26
CA ASP A 46 1.67 6.70 -19.09
C ASP A 46 1.86 6.45 -17.58
N VAL A 47 1.57 5.23 -17.16
CA VAL A 47 1.50 4.87 -15.73
C VAL A 47 2.75 4.12 -15.32
N THR A 48 3.44 4.59 -14.28
CA THR A 48 4.53 3.88 -13.61
C THR A 48 4.16 3.56 -12.17
N LEU A 49 4.38 2.29 -11.76
CA LEU A 49 4.22 1.84 -10.38
C LEU A 49 5.57 1.82 -9.67
N SER A 50 5.71 2.55 -8.57
CA SER A 50 6.93 2.55 -7.75
C SER A 50 6.77 1.68 -6.51
N LEU A 51 7.69 0.73 -6.33
CA LEU A 51 7.76 -0.18 -5.19
C LEU A 51 9.03 0.07 -4.38
N ALA A 52 8.92 0.02 -3.06
CA ALA A 52 10.05 0.25 -2.16
C ALA A 52 11.12 -0.86 -2.16
N GLY A 53 10.90 -1.98 -2.88
CA GLY A 53 11.82 -3.11 -2.91
C GLY A 53 11.90 -3.91 -1.60
N ARG A 54 10.87 -3.83 -0.75
CA ARG A 54 10.85 -4.54 0.53
C ARG A 54 10.62 -6.05 0.41
N THR A 55 10.14 -6.53 -0.74
CA THR A 55 9.92 -7.96 -1.03
C THR A 55 10.84 -8.42 -2.13
N SER A 56 11.47 -9.59 -1.94
CA SER A 56 12.49 -10.14 -2.85
C SER A 56 11.93 -10.51 -4.22
N ASN A 57 10.66 -10.95 -4.30
CA ASN A 57 10.00 -11.38 -5.53
C ASN A 57 8.66 -10.64 -5.67
N PRO A 58 8.63 -9.45 -6.28
CA PRO A 58 7.36 -8.78 -6.56
C PRO A 58 6.53 -9.57 -7.58
N VAL A 59 5.20 -9.53 -7.42
CA VAL A 59 4.28 -10.08 -8.43
C VAL A 59 4.40 -9.26 -9.71
N PRO A 60 4.32 -9.85 -10.91
CA PRO A 60 4.27 -9.10 -12.17
C PRO A 60 3.13 -8.06 -12.18
N HIS A 61 3.38 -6.92 -12.79
CA HIS A 61 2.43 -5.84 -12.92
C HIS A 61 2.20 -5.50 -14.41
N PRO A 62 1.00 -5.05 -14.80
CA PRO A 62 0.69 -4.74 -16.19
C PRO A 62 1.22 -3.39 -16.67
N VAL A 63 1.90 -2.64 -15.80
CA VAL A 63 2.54 -1.35 -16.07
C VAL A 63 4.02 -1.40 -15.71
N PRO A 64 4.86 -0.52 -16.25
CA PRO A 64 6.26 -0.38 -15.84
C PRO A 64 6.41 -0.25 -14.33
N VAL A 65 7.43 -0.91 -13.78
CA VAL A 65 7.70 -0.91 -12.34
C VAL A 65 9.07 -0.33 -12.06
N ARG A 66 9.10 0.68 -11.20
CA ARG A 66 10.32 1.19 -10.58
C ARG A 66 10.50 0.55 -9.20
N ILE A 67 11.71 0.09 -8.88
CA ILE A 67 12.03 -0.50 -7.58
C ILE A 67 13.10 0.35 -6.89
N GLY A 68 12.90 0.63 -5.60
CA GLY A 68 13.85 1.34 -4.75
C GLY A 68 13.27 2.62 -4.14
N GLY A 69 14.02 3.19 -3.18
CA GLY A 69 13.71 4.47 -2.56
C GLY A 69 14.03 5.66 -3.47
N PHE A 70 13.63 6.84 -3.06
CA PHE A 70 13.89 8.09 -3.78
C PHE A 70 14.97 8.95 -3.10
N GLY A 71 15.43 8.57 -1.88
CA GLY A 71 16.37 9.40 -1.14
C GLY A 71 15.72 10.55 -0.36
N GLY A 72 14.44 10.39 0.03
CA GLY A 72 13.71 11.42 0.75
C GLY A 72 12.74 12.22 -0.13
N PRO A 73 12.16 13.31 0.40
CA PRO A 73 11.21 14.13 -0.34
C PRO A 73 11.86 14.90 -1.49
N GLU A 74 13.08 15.37 -1.33
CA GLU A 74 13.84 16.09 -2.37
C GLU A 74 14.12 15.17 -3.56
N GLY A 75 14.63 13.96 -3.31
CA GLY A 75 14.89 12.99 -4.36
C GLY A 75 13.62 12.52 -5.07
N LEU A 76 12.48 12.44 -4.37
CA LEU A 76 11.19 12.20 -5.02
C LEU A 76 10.76 13.40 -5.85
N ALA A 77 10.94 14.64 -5.37
CA ALA A 77 10.62 15.84 -6.13
C ALA A 77 11.44 15.95 -7.42
N ASP A 78 12.74 15.64 -7.35
CA ASP A 78 13.61 15.61 -8.51
C ASP A 78 13.20 14.54 -9.52
N HIS A 79 12.79 13.36 -9.04
CA HIS A 79 12.24 12.32 -9.90
C HIS A 79 10.94 12.77 -10.58
N LEU A 80 10.02 13.41 -9.85
CA LEU A 80 8.77 13.93 -10.41
C LEU A 80 9.04 14.94 -11.55
N LYS A 81 10.03 15.82 -11.38
CA LYS A 81 10.42 16.82 -12.39
C LYS A 81 11.14 16.19 -13.59
N SER A 82 12.14 15.32 -13.33
CA SER A 82 12.96 14.71 -14.41
C SER A 82 12.13 13.79 -15.30
N GLU A 83 11.21 13.03 -14.73
CA GLU A 83 10.30 12.15 -15.44
C GLU A 83 9.04 12.88 -15.94
N ARG A 84 8.90 14.19 -15.68
CA ARG A 84 7.74 15.00 -16.08
C ARG A 84 6.43 14.37 -15.63
N ILE A 85 6.35 13.98 -14.37
CA ILE A 85 5.16 13.37 -13.79
C ILE A 85 4.07 14.43 -13.63
N ASP A 86 2.92 14.22 -14.23
CA ASP A 86 1.77 15.12 -14.17
C ASP A 86 0.91 14.89 -12.94
N ARG A 87 0.88 13.64 -12.43
CA ARG A 87 0.05 13.22 -11.29
C ARG A 87 0.79 12.23 -10.41
N LEU A 88 0.71 12.44 -9.12
CA LEU A 88 1.24 11.53 -8.10
C LEU A 88 0.09 10.89 -7.31
N ILE A 89 0.09 9.56 -7.18
CA ILE A 89 -0.88 8.84 -6.33
C ILE A 89 -0.13 8.12 -5.22
N ASP A 90 -0.39 8.49 -3.97
CA ASP A 90 0.07 7.74 -2.80
C ASP A 90 -0.92 6.62 -2.48
N ALA A 91 -0.64 5.42 -2.99
CA ALA A 91 -1.38 4.19 -2.69
C ALA A 91 -0.56 3.25 -1.78
N THR A 92 0.30 3.80 -0.94
CA THR A 92 1.13 3.05 -0.01
C THR A 92 0.32 2.47 1.15
N HIS A 93 0.93 1.60 1.94
CA HIS A 93 0.27 1.00 3.10
C HIS A 93 -0.03 2.08 4.16
N PRO A 94 -1.20 2.07 4.84
CA PRO A 94 -1.56 3.07 5.85
C PRO A 94 -0.55 3.26 7.00
N TYR A 95 0.40 2.34 7.14
CA TYR A 95 1.51 2.43 8.11
C TYR A 95 2.83 2.88 7.47
N ALA A 96 2.82 3.32 6.24
CA ALA A 96 4.00 3.88 5.56
C ALA A 96 4.05 5.42 5.72
N ALA A 97 3.85 5.94 6.94
CA ALA A 97 3.70 7.37 7.22
C ALA A 97 4.85 8.20 6.66
N GLN A 98 6.11 7.72 6.80
CA GLN A 98 7.27 8.43 6.24
C GLN A 98 7.18 8.56 4.71
N MET A 99 6.69 7.53 4.00
CA MET A 99 6.54 7.61 2.54
C MET A 99 5.43 8.57 2.14
N SER A 100 4.31 8.55 2.86
CA SER A 100 3.21 9.48 2.64
C SER A 100 3.63 10.93 2.91
N GLU A 101 4.41 11.18 3.97
CA GLU A 101 4.97 12.51 4.26
C GLU A 101 5.93 12.96 3.17
N ASN A 102 6.85 12.08 2.75
CA ASN A 102 7.76 12.38 1.63
C ASN A 102 6.98 12.70 0.35
N ALA A 103 5.90 11.96 0.06
CA ALA A 103 5.04 12.20 -1.10
C ALA A 103 4.36 13.58 -1.05
N ALA A 104 3.84 13.96 0.12
CA ALA A 104 3.20 15.25 0.32
C ALA A 104 4.20 16.42 0.16
N GLN A 105 5.39 16.28 0.70
CA GLN A 105 6.45 17.28 0.56
C GLN A 105 6.97 17.37 -0.88
N ALA A 106 7.26 16.23 -1.51
CA ALA A 106 7.75 16.17 -2.89
C ALA A 106 6.74 16.76 -3.88
N ALA A 107 5.46 16.46 -3.70
CA ALA A 107 4.38 17.01 -4.53
C ALA A 107 4.35 18.53 -4.49
N ARG A 108 4.51 19.13 -3.29
CA ARG A 108 4.61 20.59 -3.12
C ARG A 108 5.87 21.16 -3.79
N LEU A 109 7.04 20.53 -3.59
CA LEU A 109 8.33 20.98 -4.17
C LEU A 109 8.36 20.89 -5.70
N ALA A 110 7.66 19.91 -6.26
CA ALA A 110 7.58 19.71 -7.70
C ALA A 110 6.39 20.44 -8.37
N GLY A 111 5.43 20.94 -7.60
CA GLY A 111 4.19 21.50 -8.14
C GLY A 111 3.27 20.44 -8.76
N VAL A 112 3.38 19.17 -8.36
CA VAL A 112 2.63 18.04 -8.92
C VAL A 112 1.43 17.75 -8.04
N PRO A 113 0.19 17.69 -8.60
CA PRO A 113 -1.00 17.29 -7.85
C PRO A 113 -0.85 15.89 -7.26
N LEU A 114 -1.18 15.75 -5.97
CA LEU A 114 -1.15 14.50 -5.20
C LEU A 114 -2.55 14.07 -4.80
N LEU A 115 -2.85 12.79 -5.00
CA LEU A 115 -4.00 12.11 -4.41
C LEU A 115 -3.54 10.95 -3.54
N ALA A 116 -4.11 10.78 -2.34
CA ALA A 116 -3.90 9.59 -1.53
C ALA A 116 -5.05 8.57 -1.72
N LEU A 117 -4.71 7.32 -2.03
CA LEU A 117 -5.66 6.20 -2.02
C LEU A 117 -5.57 5.49 -0.68
N ARG A 118 -6.47 5.83 0.24
CA ARG A 118 -6.45 5.40 1.65
C ARG A 118 -7.69 4.59 2.01
N ARG A 119 -7.56 3.26 2.00
CA ARG A 119 -8.66 2.39 2.46
C ARG A 119 -9.03 2.66 3.93
N PRO A 120 -10.34 2.61 4.31
CA PRO A 120 -10.78 2.77 5.69
C PRO A 120 -10.14 1.75 6.64
N ALA A 121 -10.00 2.13 7.90
CA ALA A 121 -9.64 1.19 8.95
C ALA A 121 -10.79 0.22 9.18
N TRP A 122 -10.47 -1.01 9.59
CA TRP A 122 -11.49 -1.94 10.06
C TRP A 122 -12.15 -1.38 11.32
N GLN A 123 -13.46 -1.57 11.39
CA GLN A 123 -14.25 -1.23 12.56
C GLN A 123 -14.63 -2.53 13.30
N PRO A 124 -14.70 -2.51 14.63
CA PRO A 124 -15.11 -3.68 15.37
C PRO A 124 -16.58 -4.01 15.08
N VAL A 125 -16.87 -5.30 15.04
CA VAL A 125 -18.24 -5.82 14.93
C VAL A 125 -18.53 -6.78 16.08
N ALA A 126 -19.77 -7.19 16.24
CA ALA A 126 -20.17 -8.12 17.30
C ALA A 126 -19.30 -9.39 17.29
N GLY A 127 -18.79 -9.79 18.47
CA GLY A 127 -17.89 -10.92 18.64
C GLY A 127 -16.39 -10.57 18.55
N ASP A 128 -16.02 -9.38 18.10
CA ASP A 128 -14.63 -8.94 18.12
C ASP A 128 -14.15 -8.64 19.56
N ARG A 129 -12.95 -9.10 19.86
CA ARG A 129 -12.27 -8.86 21.16
C ARG A 129 -11.02 -8.04 20.93
N TRP A 130 -11.18 -6.78 20.54
CA TRP A 130 -10.09 -5.90 20.17
C TRP A 130 -9.64 -5.00 21.31
N SER A 131 -8.34 -4.82 21.40
CA SER A 131 -7.70 -3.75 22.14
C SER A 131 -6.75 -2.97 21.22
N ALA A 132 -6.48 -1.72 21.56
CA ALA A 132 -5.58 -0.88 20.76
C ALA A 132 -4.23 -0.75 21.48
N ALA A 133 -3.13 -0.81 20.71
CA ALA A 133 -1.80 -0.47 21.18
C ALA A 133 -1.25 0.70 20.34
N ALA A 134 -0.52 1.61 20.97
CA ALA A 134 0.05 2.77 20.31
C ALA A 134 1.12 2.34 19.29
N ASP A 135 1.96 1.40 19.65
CA ASP A 135 3.06 0.86 18.86
C ASP A 135 3.35 -0.61 19.23
N THR A 136 4.38 -1.19 18.64
CA THR A 136 4.79 -2.59 18.90
C THR A 136 5.32 -2.81 20.31
N ARG A 137 5.93 -1.81 20.95
CA ARG A 137 6.39 -1.90 22.34
C ARG A 137 5.21 -1.92 23.30
N ASP A 138 4.20 -1.10 23.03
CA ASP A 138 2.95 -1.09 23.78
C ASP A 138 2.20 -2.41 23.61
N ALA A 139 2.15 -2.95 22.39
CA ALA A 139 1.56 -4.26 22.12
C ALA A 139 2.30 -5.38 22.87
N ALA A 140 3.63 -5.36 22.93
CA ALA A 140 4.41 -6.33 23.68
C ALA A 140 4.10 -6.27 25.18
N ARG A 141 3.98 -5.07 25.77
CA ARG A 141 3.54 -4.89 27.17
C ARG A 141 2.13 -5.39 27.41
N ALA A 142 1.21 -5.14 26.47
CA ALA A 142 -0.19 -5.56 26.56
C ALA A 142 -0.39 -7.08 26.54
N LEU A 143 0.60 -7.87 26.11
CA LEU A 143 0.58 -9.32 26.21
C LEU A 143 0.57 -9.81 27.66
N GLY A 144 1.12 -9.02 28.61
CA GLY A 144 1.17 -9.35 30.03
C GLY A 144 2.28 -10.34 30.39
N VAL A 145 2.31 -10.77 31.64
CA VAL A 145 3.40 -11.61 32.19
C VAL A 145 3.16 -13.12 32.07
N ALA A 146 1.89 -13.54 31.99
CA ALA A 146 1.56 -14.96 31.84
C ALA A 146 1.91 -15.46 30.43
N PRO A 147 2.58 -16.63 30.32
CA PRO A 147 2.91 -17.21 29.01
C PRO A 147 1.67 -17.36 28.11
N ARG A 148 1.78 -16.97 26.83
CA ARG A 148 0.71 -17.05 25.82
C ARG A 148 1.27 -17.51 24.48
N ARG A 149 0.41 -18.05 23.64
CA ARG A 149 0.69 -18.34 22.23
C ARG A 149 0.23 -17.15 21.40
N VAL A 150 1.19 -16.40 20.85
CA VAL A 150 0.97 -15.11 20.23
C VAL A 150 1.16 -15.21 18.72
N PHE A 151 0.16 -14.86 17.94
CA PHE A 151 0.30 -14.73 16.49
C PHE A 151 0.70 -13.31 16.12
N LEU A 152 1.89 -13.13 15.54
CA LEU A 152 2.39 -11.86 15.02
C LEU A 152 2.13 -11.75 13.52
N ALA A 153 1.09 -11.00 13.13
CA ALA A 153 0.77 -10.65 11.75
C ALA A 153 1.34 -9.26 11.41
N LEU A 154 2.66 -9.11 11.53
CA LEU A 154 3.41 -7.86 11.42
C LEU A 154 4.51 -7.97 10.34
N GLY A 155 5.08 -6.83 9.93
CA GLY A 155 6.26 -6.81 9.09
C GLY A 155 7.52 -7.25 9.85
N ARG A 156 8.48 -7.85 9.14
CA ARG A 156 9.73 -8.37 9.73
C ARG A 156 10.49 -7.34 10.60
N ASN A 157 10.45 -6.06 10.24
CA ASN A 157 11.15 -5.01 10.98
C ASN A 157 10.42 -4.56 12.25
N GLU A 158 9.20 -5.06 12.49
CA GLU A 158 8.34 -4.59 13.57
C GLU A 158 8.29 -5.58 14.75
N ILE A 159 8.73 -6.81 14.52
CA ILE A 159 8.65 -7.86 15.53
C ILE A 159 9.74 -7.76 16.60
N ALA A 160 10.84 -7.05 16.36
CA ALA A 160 11.94 -6.93 17.29
C ALA A 160 11.53 -6.43 18.69
N ALA A 161 10.48 -5.62 18.80
CA ALA A 161 9.97 -5.14 20.08
C ALA A 161 9.49 -6.26 21.01
N PHE A 162 9.11 -7.43 20.48
CA PHE A 162 8.62 -8.58 21.25
C PHE A 162 9.72 -9.37 21.95
N THR A 163 11.00 -9.07 21.71
CA THR A 163 12.12 -9.57 22.51
C THR A 163 12.01 -9.15 23.98
N ALA A 164 11.30 -8.06 24.27
CA ALA A 164 11.03 -7.59 25.62
C ALA A 164 10.00 -8.45 26.40
N ALA A 165 9.35 -9.41 25.73
CA ALA A 165 8.38 -10.31 26.33
C ALA A 165 8.70 -11.78 25.98
N PRO A 166 9.86 -12.30 26.44
CA PRO A 166 10.41 -13.60 26.02
C PRO A 166 9.63 -14.82 26.57
N GLN A 167 8.72 -14.60 27.51
CA GLN A 167 7.91 -15.66 28.15
C GLN A 167 6.82 -16.24 27.23
N HIS A 168 6.53 -15.60 26.09
CA HIS A 168 5.50 -16.05 25.17
C HIS A 168 6.07 -16.97 24.08
N HIS A 169 5.20 -17.79 23.49
CA HIS A 169 5.49 -18.51 22.26
C HIS A 169 4.96 -17.71 21.07
N TYR A 170 5.83 -17.36 20.14
CA TYR A 170 5.48 -16.54 18.97
C TYR A 170 5.32 -17.37 17.70
N LEU A 171 4.18 -17.24 17.04
CA LEU A 171 3.97 -17.64 15.66
C LEU A 171 4.08 -16.39 14.79
N VAL A 172 5.14 -16.30 13.99
CA VAL A 172 5.42 -15.13 13.14
C VAL A 172 5.10 -15.46 11.69
N ARG A 173 4.19 -14.70 11.07
CA ARG A 173 3.92 -14.82 9.65
C ARG A 173 4.52 -13.63 8.89
N SER A 174 5.40 -13.93 7.92
CA SER A 174 6.06 -12.93 7.08
C SER A 174 6.08 -13.36 5.62
N VAL A 175 6.27 -12.41 4.70
CA VAL A 175 6.44 -12.70 3.27
C VAL A 175 7.84 -13.21 3.00
N ASP A 176 8.83 -12.50 3.52
CA ASP A 176 10.25 -12.85 3.39
C ASP A 176 10.78 -13.41 4.72
N PRO A 177 11.93 -14.09 4.72
CA PRO A 177 12.58 -14.56 5.94
C PRO A 177 12.76 -13.41 6.95
N VAL A 178 12.64 -13.76 8.23
CA VAL A 178 12.95 -12.85 9.33
C VAL A 178 14.40 -13.08 9.72
N GLU A 179 15.24 -12.13 9.39
CA GLU A 179 16.67 -12.18 9.65
C GLU A 179 17.15 -10.85 10.24
N PRO A 180 17.78 -10.86 11.42
CA PRO A 180 17.93 -12.02 12.32
C PRO A 180 16.59 -12.48 12.90
N PRO A 181 16.47 -13.74 13.36
CA PRO A 181 15.27 -14.22 14.01
C PRO A 181 15.00 -13.46 15.32
N LEU A 182 13.76 -13.48 15.78
CA LEU A 182 13.36 -12.87 17.05
C LEU A 182 14.14 -13.56 18.20
N ALA A 183 14.87 -12.77 18.98
CA ALA A 183 15.70 -13.28 20.07
C ALA A 183 14.85 -13.64 21.31
N VAL A 184 14.10 -14.74 21.22
CA VAL A 184 13.26 -15.31 22.28
C VAL A 184 13.41 -16.82 22.32
N PRO A 185 13.14 -17.50 23.47
CA PRO A 185 13.26 -18.95 23.58
C PRO A 185 12.34 -19.74 22.65
N SER A 186 11.17 -19.19 22.29
CA SER A 186 10.16 -19.92 21.54
C SER A 186 9.53 -19.06 20.43
N ALA A 187 9.90 -19.35 19.18
CA ALA A 187 9.31 -18.72 18.00
C ALA A 187 9.22 -19.72 16.84
N THR A 188 8.10 -19.69 16.14
CA THR A 188 7.86 -20.45 14.88
C THR A 188 7.62 -19.45 13.77
N TYR A 189 8.17 -19.70 12.58
CA TYR A 189 8.07 -18.80 11.45
C TYR A 189 7.32 -19.47 10.29
N ILE A 190 6.36 -18.74 9.73
CA ILE A 190 5.63 -19.15 8.53
C ILE A 190 5.86 -18.09 7.44
N ARG A 191 6.33 -18.56 6.29
CA ARG A 191 6.43 -17.73 5.08
C ARG A 191 5.16 -17.90 4.27
N ALA A 192 4.40 -16.82 4.13
CA ALA A 192 3.18 -16.81 3.35
C ALA A 192 2.89 -15.41 2.82
N ARG A 193 2.31 -15.36 1.61
CA ARG A 193 1.88 -14.15 0.94
C ARG A 193 0.37 -14.20 0.74
N GLY A 194 -0.29 -13.10 1.04
CA GLY A 194 -1.74 -12.95 0.80
C GLY A 194 -2.10 -12.96 -0.72
N PRO A 195 -3.38 -13.01 -1.04
CA PRO A 195 -4.51 -12.88 -0.10
C PRO A 195 -4.69 -14.10 0.79
N PHE A 196 -5.18 -13.90 2.03
CA PHE A 196 -5.41 -14.97 3.01
C PHE A 196 -6.91 -15.18 3.19
N ARG A 197 -7.36 -16.44 3.08
CA ARG A 197 -8.75 -16.82 3.30
C ARG A 197 -9.02 -16.98 4.79
N ALA A 198 -10.23 -16.66 5.22
CA ALA A 198 -10.60 -16.74 6.63
C ALA A 198 -10.54 -18.20 7.15
N GLU A 199 -10.91 -19.18 6.32
CA GLU A 199 -10.84 -20.60 6.67
C GLU A 199 -9.40 -21.06 6.92
N ASP A 200 -8.47 -20.64 6.06
CA ASP A 200 -7.04 -20.99 6.18
C ASP A 200 -6.43 -20.36 7.44
N ASP A 201 -6.75 -19.07 7.67
CA ASP A 201 -6.31 -18.38 8.89
C ASP A 201 -6.94 -19.02 10.14
N ARG A 202 -8.21 -19.44 10.11
CA ARG A 202 -8.86 -20.12 11.22
C ARG A 202 -8.18 -21.47 11.52
N ALA A 203 -7.91 -22.24 10.50
CA ALA A 203 -7.23 -23.52 10.65
C ALA A 203 -5.82 -23.32 11.24
N LEU A 204 -5.07 -22.34 10.75
CA LEU A 204 -3.74 -21.97 11.26
C LEU A 204 -3.78 -21.57 12.74
N LEU A 205 -4.67 -20.64 13.10
CA LEU A 205 -4.76 -20.14 14.48
C LEU A 205 -5.17 -21.26 15.47
N ALA A 206 -6.08 -22.14 15.06
CA ALA A 206 -6.51 -23.29 15.84
C ALA A 206 -5.38 -24.33 15.98
N ALA A 207 -4.70 -24.70 14.90
CA ALA A 207 -3.61 -25.69 14.91
C ALA A 207 -2.45 -25.27 15.83
N HIS A 208 -2.20 -23.96 15.94
CA HIS A 208 -1.17 -23.41 16.81
C HIS A 208 -1.70 -22.98 18.19
N ALA A 209 -2.97 -23.26 18.52
CA ALA A 209 -3.63 -22.91 19.78
C ALA A 209 -3.37 -21.45 20.19
N ILE A 210 -3.60 -20.51 19.29
CA ILE A 210 -3.29 -19.08 19.51
C ILE A 210 -4.24 -18.46 20.51
N ASP A 211 -3.70 -17.80 21.53
CA ASP A 211 -4.45 -17.11 22.58
C ASP A 211 -4.73 -15.65 22.23
N VAL A 212 -3.77 -15.01 21.54
CA VAL A 212 -3.83 -13.60 21.21
C VAL A 212 -3.12 -13.32 19.87
N MET A 213 -3.66 -12.42 19.10
CA MET A 213 -3.08 -11.96 17.84
C MET A 213 -2.66 -10.49 17.97
N VAL A 214 -1.49 -10.14 17.43
CA VAL A 214 -1.07 -8.76 17.24
C VAL A 214 -1.06 -8.44 15.75
N SER A 215 -1.74 -7.38 15.35
CA SER A 215 -1.86 -6.99 13.95
C SER A 215 -1.94 -5.47 13.78
N LYS A 216 -1.58 -5.00 12.61
CA LYS A 216 -1.94 -3.67 12.14
C LYS A 216 -3.43 -3.62 11.79
N ASN A 217 -4.09 -2.48 12.04
CA ASN A 217 -5.39 -2.19 11.44
C ASN A 217 -5.19 -1.75 9.98
N SER A 218 -4.86 -2.72 9.13
CA SER A 218 -4.50 -2.45 7.74
C SER A 218 -5.68 -1.97 6.89
N GLY A 219 -6.91 -2.30 7.26
CA GLY A 219 -8.08 -2.07 6.42
C GLY A 219 -8.09 -2.95 5.17
N GLY A 220 -9.17 -2.84 4.40
CA GLY A 220 -9.37 -3.62 3.16
C GLY A 220 -9.62 -5.10 3.38
N GLU A 221 -10.01 -5.79 2.32
CA GLU A 221 -10.43 -7.20 2.37
C GLU A 221 -9.27 -8.19 2.36
N ALA A 222 -8.20 -7.87 1.63
CA ALA A 222 -7.10 -8.81 1.36
C ALA A 222 -6.38 -9.35 2.62
N ALA A 223 -6.47 -8.64 3.74
CA ALA A 223 -5.88 -9.03 5.01
C ALA A 223 -6.92 -9.21 6.13
N TYR A 224 -8.22 -9.19 5.82
CA TYR A 224 -9.28 -9.30 6.82
C TYR A 224 -9.49 -10.72 7.32
N GLY A 225 -9.13 -11.75 6.55
CA GLY A 225 -9.33 -13.16 6.87
C GLY A 225 -8.91 -13.52 8.30
N LYS A 226 -7.72 -13.05 8.74
CA LYS A 226 -7.22 -13.28 10.10
C LYS A 226 -8.09 -12.66 11.20
N ILE A 227 -8.72 -11.51 10.92
CA ILE A 227 -9.62 -10.83 11.86
C ILE A 227 -10.92 -11.63 12.00
N ALA A 228 -11.50 -12.07 10.88
CA ALA A 228 -12.67 -12.93 10.88
C ALA A 228 -12.40 -14.27 11.58
N ALA A 229 -11.23 -14.87 11.33
CA ALA A 229 -10.80 -16.10 11.98
C ALA A 229 -10.65 -15.92 13.51
N ALA A 230 -10.01 -14.85 13.95
CA ALA A 230 -9.86 -14.53 15.37
C ALA A 230 -11.22 -14.37 16.07
N ARG A 231 -12.17 -13.66 15.42
CA ARG A 231 -13.55 -13.51 15.91
C ARG A 231 -14.22 -14.86 16.09
N THR A 232 -14.18 -15.72 15.06
CA THR A 232 -14.80 -17.06 15.10
C THR A 232 -14.25 -17.93 16.23
N LEU A 233 -12.95 -17.81 16.54
CA LEU A 233 -12.28 -18.56 17.58
C LEU A 233 -12.27 -17.87 18.95
N GLY A 234 -12.87 -16.67 19.08
CA GLY A 234 -12.88 -15.91 20.32
C GLY A 234 -11.49 -15.40 20.74
N ILE A 235 -10.52 -15.33 19.81
CA ILE A 235 -9.15 -14.91 20.09
C ILE A 235 -9.11 -13.39 20.26
N ALA A 236 -8.41 -12.91 21.30
CA ALA A 236 -8.18 -11.50 21.52
C ALA A 236 -7.22 -10.93 20.45
N VAL A 237 -7.50 -9.71 19.98
CA VAL A 237 -6.69 -9.04 18.95
C VAL A 237 -6.18 -7.70 19.47
N ILE A 238 -4.86 -7.54 19.53
CA ILE A 238 -4.20 -6.27 19.81
C ILE A 238 -3.92 -5.61 18.46
N LEU A 239 -4.63 -4.50 18.16
CA LEU A 239 -4.45 -3.74 16.94
C LEU A 239 -3.55 -2.54 17.17
N LEU A 240 -2.47 -2.46 16.41
CA LEU A 240 -1.66 -1.26 16.38
C LEU A 240 -2.48 -0.09 15.82
N ARG A 241 -2.40 1.08 16.45
CA ARG A 241 -3.01 2.31 15.93
C ARG A 241 -2.35 2.71 14.62
N ARG A 242 -3.14 3.24 13.70
CA ARG A 242 -2.58 3.87 12.49
C ARG A 242 -1.79 5.12 12.88
N PRO A 243 -0.62 5.34 12.28
CA PRO A 243 0.08 6.61 12.45
C PRO A 243 -0.73 7.76 11.86
N ALA A 244 -0.47 8.97 12.32
CA ALA A 244 -0.94 10.17 11.63
C ALA A 244 -0.33 10.21 10.22
N LEU A 245 -1.13 10.64 9.26
CA LEU A 245 -0.74 10.81 7.86
C LEU A 245 -0.93 12.26 7.45
N PRO A 246 -0.18 12.77 6.46
CA PRO A 246 -0.34 14.15 6.02
C PRO A 246 -1.75 14.39 5.49
N GLU A 247 -2.25 15.61 5.72
CA GLU A 247 -3.53 16.06 5.18
C GLU A 247 -3.35 16.43 3.71
N VAL A 248 -3.86 15.57 2.83
CA VAL A 248 -3.87 15.73 1.37
C VAL A 248 -5.20 15.23 0.83
N PRO A 249 -5.61 15.64 -0.39
CA PRO A 249 -6.78 15.05 -1.04
C PRO A 249 -6.70 13.52 -1.01
N ALA A 250 -7.77 12.86 -0.56
CA ALA A 250 -7.77 11.42 -0.38
C ALA A 250 -9.09 10.79 -0.81
N VAL A 251 -9.00 9.59 -1.35
CA VAL A 251 -10.13 8.72 -1.72
C VAL A 251 -9.97 7.35 -1.10
N ALA A 252 -11.09 6.63 -0.96
CA ALA A 252 -11.11 5.32 -0.33
C ALA A 252 -11.02 4.16 -1.32
N THR A 253 -11.44 4.36 -2.58
CA THR A 253 -11.60 3.31 -3.57
C THR A 253 -10.71 3.49 -4.79
N VAL A 254 -10.42 2.39 -5.46
CA VAL A 254 -9.68 2.38 -6.74
C VAL A 254 -10.46 3.14 -7.82
N ASP A 255 -11.80 3.05 -7.78
CA ASP A 255 -12.66 3.70 -8.75
C ASP A 255 -12.62 5.22 -8.62
N ASP A 256 -12.66 5.73 -7.39
CA ASP A 256 -12.52 7.17 -7.14
C ASP A 256 -11.14 7.69 -7.54
N ALA A 257 -10.08 6.91 -7.30
CA ALA A 257 -8.72 7.28 -7.73
C ALA A 257 -8.59 7.31 -9.26
N ALA A 258 -9.21 6.37 -9.96
CA ALA A 258 -9.24 6.36 -11.43
C ALA A 258 -10.08 7.51 -11.99
N ALA A 259 -11.21 7.85 -11.34
CA ALA A 259 -12.06 8.99 -11.72
C ALA A 259 -11.34 10.32 -11.53
N TRP A 260 -10.53 10.49 -10.47
CA TRP A 260 -9.74 11.70 -10.26
C TRP A 260 -8.80 12.01 -11.43
N LEU A 261 -8.23 10.98 -12.07
CA LEU A 261 -7.39 11.14 -13.27
C LEU A 261 -8.20 11.54 -14.52
N ALA A 262 -9.52 11.29 -14.54
CA ALA A 262 -10.38 11.64 -15.69
C ALA A 262 -10.92 13.07 -15.62
N HIS A 263 -11.04 13.68 -14.42
CA HIS A 263 -11.68 14.99 -14.24
C HIS A 263 -10.77 16.20 -14.50
N VAL A 264 -9.51 16.00 -14.83
CA VAL A 264 -8.54 17.11 -14.95
C VAL A 264 -8.53 17.77 -16.34
N ASP A 265 -9.07 17.12 -17.38
CA ASP A 265 -9.09 17.67 -18.74
C ASP A 265 -10.05 18.87 -18.92
N VAL A 266 -10.96 19.12 -17.97
CA VAL A 266 -12.02 20.14 -18.14
C VAL A 266 -11.65 21.50 -17.54
N SER A 267 -10.71 21.59 -16.62
CA SER A 267 -10.36 22.85 -15.96
C SER A 267 -9.21 23.62 -16.62
N ALA A 268 -8.32 22.95 -17.32
CA ALA A 268 -7.23 23.60 -18.07
C ALA A 268 -7.71 24.29 -19.35
N ALA A 269 -8.87 23.91 -19.89
CA ALA A 269 -9.45 24.46 -21.10
C ALA A 269 -10.33 25.73 -20.90
N ARG A 270 -10.50 26.21 -19.65
CA ARG A 270 -11.34 27.40 -19.34
C ARG A 270 -10.55 28.64 -18.90
N GLY A 271 -9.27 28.66 -19.17
CA GLY A 271 -8.39 29.79 -18.83
C GLY A 271 -7.79 30.43 -20.09
N VAL A 272 -8.62 31.00 -20.96
CA VAL A 272 -8.23 32.05 -21.95
C VAL A 272 -9.23 33.18 -21.86
#